data_3159ed45c1fa4d1df796533bca0af3cf
#
_entry.id   3159ed45c1fa4d1df796533bca0af3cf
#
_cell.length_a   1.000
_cell.length_b   1.000
_cell.length_c   1.000
_cell.angle_alpha   90.00
_cell.angle_beta   90.00
_cell.angle_gamma   90.00
#
_symmetry.space_group_name_H-M   'P 1'
#
loop_
_entity.id
_entity.type
_entity.pdbx_description
1 polymer ?
#
loop_
_entity_poly.entity_id
_entity_poly.type
_entity_poly.pdbx_seq_one_letter_code
_entity_poly.pdbx_strand_id
1 'polypeptide(L)'
;MTQTSISYFEEYEAVTSGDYSYHRGAALFVEGATGPSFRDSLFRRVDGNALFFSNFVRNASVLNSEFAFTGNDGITMIGSTDQIDGTGGDQPRFSTISENLLHEIGVYQKQATPIWQSLACASNISNNVVFNVRLPQKQCTRARVPGIMVWWRIAL
;
A
#
# COMPACT_ATOMS: atom_id res chain seq x y z
N MET A 1 11.30 8.67 7.27
CA MET A 1 12.14 7.86 6.37
C MET A 1 12.21 8.56 5.02
N THR A 2 13.38 8.77 4.49
CA THR A 2 13.59 9.55 3.26
C THR A 2 14.69 8.93 2.40
N GLN A 3 14.63 9.17 1.08
CA GLN A 3 15.69 8.86 0.12
C GLN A 3 16.18 7.40 0.16
N THR A 4 15.26 6.48 -0.02
CA THR A 4 15.60 5.07 -0.22
C THR A 4 15.55 4.77 -1.72
N SER A 5 16.52 4.02 -2.22
CA SER A 5 16.52 3.56 -3.61
C SER A 5 15.88 2.19 -3.74
N ILE A 6 15.25 1.95 -4.88
CA ILE A 6 14.82 0.60 -5.29
C ILE A 6 15.91 -0.02 -6.14
N SER A 7 16.20 -1.28 -5.90
CA SER A 7 16.89 -2.10 -6.87
C SER A 7 15.89 -2.60 -7.92
N TYR A 8 15.95 -2.05 -9.12
CA TYR A 8 15.15 -2.54 -10.25
C TYR A 8 15.74 -3.81 -10.88
N PHE A 9 16.78 -4.36 -10.31
CA PHE A 9 17.45 -5.56 -10.80
C PHE A 9 16.94 -6.86 -10.15
N GLU A 10 16.03 -6.74 -9.19
CA GLU A 10 15.36 -7.90 -8.60
C GLU A 10 14.19 -8.32 -9.49
N GLU A 11 13.92 -9.63 -9.51
CA GLU A 11 12.79 -10.16 -10.24
C GLU A 11 11.47 -9.55 -9.75
N TYR A 12 10.72 -8.98 -10.68
CA TYR A 12 9.36 -8.56 -10.40
C TYR A 12 8.46 -9.79 -10.39
N GLU A 13 7.65 -9.93 -9.38
CA GLU A 13 6.58 -10.90 -9.42
C GLU A 13 5.63 -10.56 -10.58
N ALA A 14 5.50 -11.47 -11.54
CA ALA A 14 4.59 -11.28 -12.66
C ALA A 14 3.14 -11.26 -12.15
N VAL A 15 2.45 -10.16 -12.36
CA VAL A 15 1.01 -10.07 -12.11
C VAL A 15 0.28 -10.52 -13.36
N THR A 16 -0.64 -11.44 -13.21
CA THR A 16 -1.39 -12.08 -14.30
C THR A 16 -2.19 -11.13 -15.18
N SER A 17 -2.43 -9.90 -14.78
CA SER A 17 -3.21 -8.91 -15.55
C SER A 17 -2.42 -7.73 -16.10
N GLY A 18 -1.16 -7.59 -15.77
CA GLY A 18 -0.26 -6.60 -16.39
C GLY A 18 -0.57 -5.12 -16.16
N ASP A 19 -1.65 -4.80 -15.46
CA ASP A 19 -2.15 -3.42 -15.34
C ASP A 19 -1.60 -2.66 -14.12
N TYR A 20 -0.78 -3.31 -13.29
CA TYR A 20 -0.31 -2.72 -12.03
C TYR A 20 1.19 -2.88 -11.86
N SER A 21 1.81 -1.84 -11.32
CA SER A 21 3.19 -1.93 -10.89
C SER A 21 3.25 -2.70 -9.58
N TYR A 22 3.87 -3.87 -9.60
CA TYR A 22 3.96 -4.75 -8.47
C TYR A 22 5.40 -5.10 -8.18
N HIS A 23 5.88 -4.71 -7.02
CA HIS A 23 7.20 -5.04 -6.51
C HIS A 23 7.08 -5.39 -5.03
N ARG A 24 7.49 -6.62 -4.66
CA ARG A 24 7.48 -7.08 -3.27
C ARG A 24 8.71 -6.57 -2.54
N GLY A 25 8.72 -5.30 -2.27
CA GLY A 25 9.78 -4.61 -1.56
C GLY A 25 9.33 -3.20 -1.18
N ALA A 26 9.90 -2.61 -0.17
CA ALA A 26 9.59 -1.27 0.30
C ALA A 26 10.73 -0.68 1.14
N ALA A 27 10.65 0.62 1.40
CA ALA A 27 11.53 1.27 2.36
C ALA A 27 11.38 0.67 3.77
N LEU A 28 10.16 0.25 4.12
CA LEU A 28 9.87 -0.51 5.33
C LEU A 28 9.02 -1.72 4.97
N PHE A 29 9.62 -2.89 5.09
CA PHE A 29 9.01 -4.17 4.77
C PHE A 29 8.70 -4.94 6.05
N VAL A 30 7.49 -5.44 6.18
CA VAL A 30 6.98 -6.13 7.37
C VAL A 30 6.39 -7.47 6.96
N GLU A 31 6.91 -8.55 7.52
CA GLU A 31 6.41 -9.90 7.34
C GLU A 31 6.54 -10.71 8.65
N GLY A 32 5.66 -11.67 8.87
CA GLY A 32 5.69 -12.52 10.07
C GLY A 32 5.36 -11.79 11.37
N ALA A 33 4.60 -10.68 11.31
CA ALA A 33 4.39 -9.80 12.46
C ALA A 33 2.94 -9.79 12.94
N THR A 34 2.76 -9.63 14.26
CA THR A 34 1.47 -9.39 14.89
C THR A 34 1.50 -8.07 15.65
N GLY A 35 0.55 -7.18 15.38
CA GLY A 35 0.41 -5.89 16.04
C GLY A 35 1.46 -4.85 15.66
N PRO A 36 2.07 -4.84 14.46
CA PRO A 36 2.98 -3.76 14.11
C PRO A 36 2.22 -2.43 14.05
N SER A 37 2.80 -1.39 14.63
CA SER A 37 2.14 -0.09 14.74
C SER A 37 3.04 1.03 14.25
N PHE A 38 2.52 1.81 13.32
CA PHE A 38 3.16 2.99 12.73
C PHE A 38 2.26 4.18 12.99
N ARG A 39 2.72 5.10 13.82
CA ARG A 39 1.97 6.30 14.21
C ARG A 39 2.83 7.53 14.08
N ASP A 40 2.19 8.65 13.78
CA ASP A 40 2.84 9.96 13.78
C ASP A 40 4.16 9.97 12.97
N SER A 41 4.14 9.23 11.84
CA SER A 41 5.35 8.93 11.06
C SER A 41 5.32 9.63 9.70
N LEU A 42 6.50 10.01 9.22
CA LEU A 42 6.68 10.62 7.90
C LEU A 42 7.50 9.71 6.98
N PHE A 43 6.88 9.26 5.90
CA PHE A 43 7.52 8.57 4.79
C PHE A 43 7.60 9.52 3.60
N ARG A 44 8.80 9.98 3.27
CA ARG A 44 8.96 11.00 2.24
C ARG A 44 10.15 10.74 1.35
N ARG A 45 9.97 10.98 0.04
CA ARG A 45 10.99 10.79 -0.99
C ARG A 45 11.58 9.38 -0.94
N VAL A 46 10.69 8.42 -1.01
CA VAL A 46 11.02 7.00 -1.10
C VAL A 46 10.92 6.60 -2.57
N ASP A 47 11.97 6.03 -3.14
CA ASP A 47 12.03 5.74 -4.58
C ASP A 47 11.11 4.60 -5.01
N GLY A 48 10.65 3.78 -4.08
CA GLY A 48 9.70 2.69 -4.30
C GLY A 48 8.44 2.78 -3.47
N ASN A 49 7.98 1.60 -3.02
CA ASN A 49 6.91 1.51 -2.02
C ASN A 49 7.41 2.04 -0.68
N ALA A 50 6.57 2.78 0.03
CA ALA A 50 6.99 3.29 1.33
C ALA A 50 6.85 2.25 2.44
N LEU A 51 5.68 1.62 2.56
CA LEU A 51 5.39 0.61 3.58
C LEU A 51 4.74 -0.61 2.94
N PHE A 52 5.25 -1.81 3.25
CA PHE A 52 4.76 -3.06 2.69
C PHE A 52 4.48 -4.09 3.78
N PHE A 53 3.26 -4.56 3.84
CA PHE A 53 2.84 -5.71 4.64
C PHE A 53 2.76 -6.95 3.75
N SER A 54 3.67 -7.89 3.96
CA SER A 54 3.79 -9.10 3.17
C SER A 54 3.29 -10.33 3.95
N ASN A 55 2.54 -11.16 3.27
CA ASN A 55 2.11 -12.47 3.77
C ASN A 55 1.48 -12.41 5.18
N PHE A 56 2.07 -13.06 6.16
CA PHE A 56 1.54 -13.08 7.52
C PHE A 56 1.79 -11.75 8.23
N VAL A 57 0.78 -10.90 8.24
CA VAL A 57 0.73 -9.70 9.09
C VAL A 57 -0.67 -9.63 9.72
N ARG A 58 -0.74 -9.48 11.04
CA ARG A 58 -2.00 -9.42 11.79
C ARG A 58 -2.09 -8.16 12.62
N ASN A 59 -3.30 -7.57 12.67
CA ASN A 59 -3.59 -6.42 13.52
C ASN A 59 -2.61 -5.25 13.35
N ALA A 60 -2.14 -5.01 12.12
CA ALA A 60 -1.29 -3.86 11.85
C ALA A 60 -2.08 -2.55 12.01
N SER A 61 -1.42 -1.50 12.44
CA SER A 61 -2.00 -0.16 12.50
C SER A 61 -1.10 0.87 11.87
N VAL A 62 -1.66 1.69 10.97
CA VAL A 62 -1.01 2.85 10.36
C VAL A 62 -1.90 4.05 10.59
N LEU A 63 -1.49 4.92 11.50
CA LEU A 63 -2.33 6.01 11.98
C LEU A 63 -1.59 7.34 11.99
N ASN A 64 -2.32 8.40 11.67
CA ASN A 64 -1.84 9.78 11.75
C ASN A 64 -0.46 9.99 11.12
N SER A 65 -0.25 9.41 9.94
CA SER A 65 1.05 9.40 9.27
C SER A 65 0.96 10.03 7.88
N GLU A 66 2.08 10.57 7.40
CA GLU A 66 2.17 11.17 6.08
C GLU A 66 3.04 10.32 5.16
N PHE A 67 2.51 10.07 3.95
CA PHE A 67 3.21 9.42 2.85
C PHE A 67 3.26 10.37 1.66
N ALA A 68 4.48 10.83 1.33
CA ALA A 68 4.66 11.88 0.35
C ALA A 68 5.83 11.62 -0.59
N PHE A 69 5.62 11.91 -1.88
CA PHE A 69 6.65 11.78 -2.91
C PHE A 69 7.24 10.36 -2.97
N THR A 70 6.37 9.35 -3.02
CA THR A 70 6.80 7.96 -3.22
C THR A 70 6.98 7.67 -4.70
N GLY A 71 8.01 6.92 -5.04
CA GLY A 71 8.27 6.55 -6.44
C GLY A 71 7.24 5.56 -6.98
N ASN A 72 6.74 4.68 -6.13
CA ASN A 72 5.67 3.73 -6.37
C ASN A 72 4.57 3.90 -5.31
N ASP A 73 4.04 2.82 -4.73
CA ASP A 73 2.90 2.83 -3.82
C ASP A 73 3.21 3.45 -2.44
N GLY A 74 2.19 3.94 -1.78
CA GLY A 74 2.28 4.43 -0.40
C GLY A 74 2.28 3.27 0.60
N ILE A 75 1.13 2.64 0.81
CA ILE A 75 0.95 1.50 1.72
C ILE A 75 0.48 0.30 0.91
N THR A 76 1.21 -0.79 0.97
CA THR A 76 0.94 -2.00 0.21
C THR A 76 0.68 -3.16 1.15
N MET A 77 -0.38 -3.92 0.90
CA MET A 77 -0.73 -5.13 1.64
C MET A 77 -0.96 -6.27 0.65
N ILE A 78 -0.05 -7.22 0.61
CA ILE A 78 -0.10 -8.33 -0.34
C ILE A 78 0.20 -9.64 0.35
N GLY A 79 -0.75 -10.55 0.24
CA GLY A 79 -0.61 -11.92 0.74
C GLY A 79 -0.13 -12.90 -0.34
N SER A 80 -0.23 -14.16 -0.01
CA SER A 80 -0.03 -15.29 -0.92
C SER A 80 -1.18 -16.27 -0.81
N THR A 81 -1.42 -16.98 -1.91
CA THR A 81 -2.42 -18.07 -1.98
C THR A 81 -1.82 -19.23 -2.76
N ASP A 82 -2.37 -20.41 -2.57
CA ASP A 82 -2.12 -21.53 -3.49
C ASP A 82 -3.14 -21.45 -4.62
N GLN A 83 -2.70 -20.91 -5.76
CA GLN A 83 -3.56 -20.60 -6.91
C GLN A 83 -4.78 -19.74 -6.51
N ILE A 84 -5.98 -20.28 -6.60
CA ILE A 84 -7.24 -19.61 -6.24
C ILE A 84 -7.70 -19.92 -4.81
N ASP A 85 -7.04 -20.85 -4.13
CA ASP A 85 -7.36 -21.24 -2.76
C ASP A 85 -6.60 -20.37 -1.75
N GLY A 86 -7.33 -19.57 -0.99
CA GLY A 86 -6.78 -18.72 0.06
C GLY A 86 -6.67 -19.39 1.43
N THR A 87 -7.14 -20.63 1.61
CA THR A 87 -7.18 -21.30 2.92
C THR A 87 -5.80 -21.67 3.44
N GLY A 88 -4.92 -22.13 2.58
CA GLY A 88 -3.52 -22.47 2.92
C GLY A 88 -2.55 -21.30 2.81
N GLY A 89 -3.00 -20.14 2.36
CA GLY A 89 -2.15 -18.99 2.12
C GLY A 89 -2.07 -18.03 3.30
N ASP A 90 -1.01 -17.25 3.30
CA ASP A 90 -0.81 -16.16 4.25
C ASP A 90 -1.25 -14.82 3.67
N GLN A 91 -2.12 -14.11 4.38
CA GLN A 91 -2.60 -12.80 3.97
C GLN A 91 -2.51 -11.80 5.13
N PRO A 92 -2.23 -10.52 4.86
CA PRO A 92 -2.44 -9.48 5.86
C PRO A 92 -3.92 -9.41 6.26
N ARG A 93 -4.20 -9.42 7.57
CA ARG A 93 -5.58 -9.41 8.10
C ARG A 93 -5.73 -8.49 9.28
N PHE A 94 -6.95 -7.93 9.43
CA PHE A 94 -7.35 -7.12 10.57
C PHE A 94 -6.50 -5.86 10.74
N SER A 95 -5.98 -5.31 9.64
CA SER A 95 -5.19 -4.08 9.67
C SER A 95 -6.09 -2.86 9.73
N THR A 96 -5.63 -1.81 10.41
CA THR A 96 -6.29 -0.50 10.44
C THR A 96 -5.38 0.55 9.83
N ILE A 97 -5.87 1.22 8.78
CA ILE A 97 -5.17 2.33 8.10
C ILE A 97 -6.10 3.54 8.17
N SER A 98 -5.82 4.47 9.07
CA SER A 98 -6.72 5.59 9.33
C SER A 98 -5.98 6.89 9.63
N GLU A 99 -6.63 8.01 9.28
CA GLU A 99 -6.14 9.36 9.60
C GLU A 99 -4.78 9.69 8.96
N ASN A 100 -4.47 9.08 7.83
CA ASN A 100 -3.21 9.32 7.13
C ASN A 100 -3.40 10.32 6.00
N LEU A 101 -2.32 11.02 5.67
CA LEU A 101 -2.20 11.92 4.53
C LEU A 101 -1.30 11.26 3.48
N LEU A 102 -1.86 10.97 2.30
CA LEU A 102 -1.13 10.34 1.20
C LEU A 102 -1.18 11.24 -0.03
N HIS A 103 -0.02 11.72 -0.48
CA HIS A 103 0.02 12.61 -1.63
C HIS A 103 1.31 12.49 -2.44
N GLU A 104 1.27 12.94 -3.68
CA GLU A 104 2.38 12.82 -4.62
C GLU A 104 2.88 11.37 -4.75
N ILE A 105 1.95 10.42 -4.83
CA ILE A 105 2.23 9.00 -4.94
C ILE A 105 2.46 8.62 -6.40
N GLY A 106 3.48 7.81 -6.66
CA GLY A 106 3.80 7.33 -7.99
C GLY A 106 4.64 8.31 -8.82
N VAL A 107 5.62 8.96 -8.21
CA VAL A 107 6.48 9.94 -8.90
C VAL A 107 7.17 9.31 -10.11
N TYR A 108 7.62 8.07 -10.02
CA TYR A 108 8.27 7.33 -11.10
C TYR A 108 7.33 6.34 -11.78
N GLN A 109 6.55 5.60 -11.00
CA GLN A 109 5.62 4.61 -11.49
C GLN A 109 4.22 5.20 -11.71
N LYS A 110 3.77 5.22 -12.95
CA LYS A 110 2.48 5.82 -13.32
C LYS A 110 1.27 4.98 -12.89
N GLN A 111 1.47 3.72 -12.58
CA GLN A 111 0.43 2.77 -12.12
C GLN A 111 0.43 2.58 -10.60
N ALA A 112 1.02 3.51 -9.87
CA ALA A 112 1.11 3.47 -8.42
C ALA A 112 -0.20 3.89 -7.74
N THR A 113 -0.45 3.33 -6.58
CA THR A 113 -1.62 3.60 -5.75
C THR A 113 -1.24 4.10 -4.35
N PRO A 114 -2.06 4.93 -3.71
CA PRO A 114 -1.79 5.37 -2.34
C PRO A 114 -1.89 4.22 -1.34
N ILE A 115 -2.89 3.35 -1.49
CA ILE A 115 -3.07 2.16 -0.68
C ILE A 115 -3.44 1.01 -1.61
N TRP A 116 -2.61 -0.02 -1.63
CA TRP A 116 -2.80 -1.22 -2.43
C TRP A 116 -3.15 -2.41 -1.54
N GLN A 117 -4.20 -3.12 -1.91
CA GLN A 117 -4.58 -4.39 -1.28
C GLN A 117 -4.75 -5.48 -2.32
N SER A 118 -4.00 -6.56 -2.16
CA SER A 118 -4.18 -7.78 -2.93
C SER A 118 -3.99 -8.98 -2.03
N LEU A 119 -4.90 -9.94 -2.07
CA LEU A 119 -4.85 -11.10 -1.19
C LEU A 119 -4.72 -10.69 0.31
N ALA A 120 -5.43 -9.65 0.70
CA ALA A 120 -5.53 -9.16 2.06
C ALA A 120 -7.01 -9.06 2.45
N CYS A 121 -7.34 -9.23 3.72
CA CYS A 121 -8.74 -9.24 4.14
C CYS A 121 -8.99 -8.63 5.52
N ALA A 122 -10.26 -8.28 5.76
CA ALA A 122 -10.75 -7.75 7.02
C ALA A 122 -9.99 -6.50 7.52
N SER A 123 -9.48 -5.68 6.60
CA SER A 123 -8.81 -4.43 6.94
C SER A 123 -9.81 -3.27 6.99
N ASN A 124 -9.60 -2.37 7.93
CA ASN A 124 -10.32 -1.10 8.03
C ASN A 124 -9.48 0.03 7.46
N ILE A 125 -9.96 0.64 6.37
CA ILE A 125 -9.33 1.80 5.74
C ILE A 125 -10.33 2.95 5.84
N SER A 126 -10.02 3.96 6.65
CA SER A 126 -10.95 5.04 6.93
C SER A 126 -10.25 6.37 7.21
N ASN A 127 -10.95 7.48 6.98
CA ASN A 127 -10.49 8.83 7.35
C ASN A 127 -9.12 9.23 6.76
N ASN A 128 -8.71 8.65 5.65
CA ASN A 128 -7.47 9.03 4.98
C ASN A 128 -7.73 10.13 3.96
N VAL A 129 -6.81 11.07 3.87
CA VAL A 129 -6.82 12.12 2.85
C VAL A 129 -5.83 11.77 1.76
N VAL A 130 -6.30 11.73 0.52
CA VAL A 130 -5.50 11.34 -0.64
C VAL A 130 -5.64 12.38 -1.75
N PHE A 131 -4.51 12.86 -2.29
CA PHE A 131 -4.51 13.76 -3.46
C PHE A 131 -3.21 13.64 -4.27
N ASN A 132 -3.23 14.15 -5.50
CA ASN A 132 -2.10 14.13 -6.44
C ASN A 132 -1.49 12.72 -6.61
N VAL A 133 -2.33 11.75 -6.93
CA VAL A 133 -1.94 10.38 -7.22
C VAL A 133 -2.01 10.13 -8.73
N ARG A 134 -1.04 9.41 -9.28
CA ARG A 134 -0.93 9.20 -10.74
C ARG A 134 -2.04 8.37 -11.34
N LEU A 135 -2.56 7.37 -10.64
CA LEU A 135 -3.75 6.64 -11.05
C LEU A 135 -4.93 6.96 -10.14
N PRO A 136 -6.09 7.30 -10.73
CA PRO A 136 -7.31 7.31 -9.97
C PRO A 136 -7.63 5.88 -9.53
N GLN A 137 -7.68 5.73 -8.24
CA GLN A 137 -7.95 4.56 -7.46
C GLN A 137 -8.89 3.54 -8.11
N LYS A 138 -8.37 2.43 -8.63
CA LYS A 138 -9.12 1.19 -8.70
C LYS A 138 -8.79 0.39 -7.46
N GLN A 139 -9.57 0.59 -6.41
CA GLN A 139 -9.55 -0.34 -5.29
C GLN A 139 -10.01 -1.71 -5.78
N CYS A 140 -9.11 -2.66 -5.81
CA CYS A 140 -9.48 -4.06 -5.89
C CYS A 140 -9.94 -4.50 -4.49
N THR A 141 -11.11 -4.04 -4.07
CA THR A 141 -11.70 -4.43 -2.80
C THR A 141 -12.97 -5.21 -3.02
N ARG A 142 -12.93 -6.48 -2.69
CA ARG A 142 -14.12 -7.26 -2.33
C ARG A 142 -14.56 -6.98 -0.88
N ALA A 143 -14.13 -5.88 -0.29
CA ALA A 143 -14.55 -5.43 1.04
C ALA A 143 -15.27 -4.09 0.91
N ARG A 144 -16.49 -3.99 1.46
CA ARG A 144 -17.18 -2.71 1.64
C ARG A 144 -16.32 -1.83 2.54
N VAL A 145 -15.86 -0.72 2.01
CA VAL A 145 -15.15 0.30 2.79
C VAL A 145 -16.08 1.52 2.93
N PRO A 146 -16.69 1.75 4.09
CA PRO A 146 -17.34 3.02 4.39
C PRO A 146 -16.28 4.08 4.71
N GLY A 147 -16.33 5.22 4.05
CA GLY A 147 -15.67 6.45 4.51
C GLY A 147 -14.30 6.78 3.93
N ILE A 148 -14.07 6.61 2.63
CA ILE A 148 -12.94 7.26 1.98
C ILE A 148 -13.43 8.58 1.40
N MET A 149 -12.96 9.70 1.94
CA MET A 149 -13.16 11.01 1.36
C MET A 149 -12.01 11.30 0.39
N VAL A 150 -12.28 11.15 -0.90
CA VAL A 150 -11.30 11.47 -1.96
C VAL A 150 -11.56 12.90 -2.44
N TRP A 151 -10.63 13.78 -2.19
CA TRP A 151 -10.67 15.14 -2.76
C TRP A 151 -9.89 15.15 -4.08
N TRP A 152 -10.60 15.35 -5.16
CA TRP A 152 -10.00 15.59 -6.47
C TRP A 152 -9.64 17.07 -6.59
N ARG A 153 -8.36 17.37 -6.73
CA ARG A 153 -7.94 18.62 -7.31
C ARG A 153 -7.28 18.31 -8.66
N ILE A 154 -8.04 18.51 -9.71
CA ILE A 154 -7.46 18.54 -11.06
C ILE A 154 -6.73 19.88 -11.15
N ALA A 155 -5.41 19.87 -11.19
CA ALA A 155 -4.64 21.02 -11.65
C ALA A 155 -4.65 20.96 -13.18
N LEU A 156 -5.23 21.96 -13.81
CA LEU A 156 -5.11 22.26 -15.24
C LEU A 156 -3.70 22.74 -15.53
#